data_74237e775bb4513bf24925a59a6668cd
#
_entry.id   74237e775bb4513bf24925a59a6668cd
#
_cell.length_a   1.000
_cell.length_b   1.000
_cell.length_c   1.000
_cell.angle_alpha   90.00
_cell.angle_beta   90.00
_cell.angle_gamma   90.00
#
_symmetry.space_group_name_H-M   'P 1'
#
loop_
_entity.id
_entity.type
_entity.pdbx_description
1 polymer ?
#
loop_
_entity_poly.entity_id
_entity_poly.type
_entity_poly.pdbx_seq_one_letter_code
_entity_poly.pdbx_strand_id
1 'polypeptide(L)'
;NIPVLQPVSLKDPEFLEALKAWKPDLFAVVAFRMLPKVVWEIPRLGTFNLHAALLPQYRGAAPINWAVINGEKTTGVTTFMIDEGMDTGGIMYRYDCRIEPEDTAGDVHDKLMELGAQLVVNTVEAIIDRNVELRVQKSFIQGSEILHPAPKLTRELCHIDWDGKTK
;
A
#
# COMPACT_ATOMS: atom_id res chain seq x y z
N ASN A 1 -0.70 26.81 4.78
CA ASN A 1 -1.76 25.82 5.02
C ASN A 1 -1.94 25.01 3.74
N ILE A 2 -1.99 23.68 3.88
CA ILE A 2 -2.30 22.78 2.76
C ILE A 2 -3.82 22.63 2.70
N PRO A 3 -4.48 22.86 1.54
CA PRO A 3 -5.91 22.65 1.37
C PRO A 3 -6.28 21.18 1.62
N VAL A 4 -7.42 20.92 2.26
CA VAL A 4 -7.89 19.59 2.60
C VAL A 4 -9.32 19.41 2.09
N LEU A 5 -9.58 18.25 1.45
CA LEU A 5 -10.92 17.82 1.04
C LEU A 5 -11.26 16.52 1.79
N GLN A 6 -12.46 16.47 2.39
CA GLN A 6 -12.93 15.30 3.15
C GLN A 6 -14.33 14.88 2.67
N PRO A 7 -14.48 14.37 1.45
CA PRO A 7 -15.78 14.00 0.92
C PRO A 7 -16.34 12.75 1.60
N VAL A 8 -17.64 12.68 1.79
CA VAL A 8 -18.36 11.48 2.19
C VAL A 8 -18.28 10.42 1.09
N SER A 9 -18.49 10.86 -0.15
CA SER A 9 -18.39 10.03 -1.34
C SER A 9 -17.27 10.52 -2.27
N LEU A 10 -16.37 9.64 -2.67
CA LEU A 10 -15.32 9.94 -3.66
C LEU A 10 -15.87 10.11 -5.09
N LYS A 11 -17.17 9.83 -5.30
CA LYS A 11 -17.86 10.03 -6.59
C LYS A 11 -18.72 11.29 -6.60
N ASP A 12 -18.69 12.08 -5.53
CA ASP A 12 -19.42 13.34 -5.44
C ASP A 12 -18.94 14.29 -6.54
N PRO A 13 -19.86 14.84 -7.37
CA PRO A 13 -19.50 15.76 -8.44
C PRO A 13 -18.78 17.03 -7.96
N GLU A 14 -19.21 17.63 -6.84
CA GLU A 14 -18.58 18.84 -6.30
C GLU A 14 -17.15 18.54 -5.83
N PHE A 15 -16.94 17.40 -5.18
CA PHE A 15 -15.62 16.93 -4.81
C PHE A 15 -14.72 16.72 -6.03
N LEU A 16 -15.22 16.05 -7.07
CA LEU A 16 -14.46 15.78 -8.29
C LEU A 16 -14.06 17.08 -9.01
N GLU A 17 -14.96 18.06 -9.09
CA GLU A 17 -14.65 19.36 -9.68
C GLU A 17 -13.63 20.15 -8.84
N ALA A 18 -13.76 20.15 -7.51
CA ALA A 18 -12.79 20.77 -6.62
C ALA A 18 -11.40 20.13 -6.76
N LEU A 19 -11.33 18.79 -6.85
CA LEU A 19 -10.10 18.05 -7.00
C LEU A 19 -9.42 18.32 -8.36
N LYS A 20 -10.19 18.36 -9.45
CA LYS A 20 -9.71 18.73 -10.79
C LYS A 20 -9.22 20.19 -10.85
N ALA A 21 -9.88 21.09 -10.13
CA ALA A 21 -9.49 22.50 -10.08
C ALA A 21 -8.08 22.72 -9.52
N TRP A 22 -7.56 21.78 -8.70
CA TRP A 22 -6.19 21.80 -8.23
C TRP A 22 -5.16 21.45 -9.31
N LYS A 23 -5.61 20.92 -10.46
CA LYS A 23 -4.76 20.49 -11.58
C LYS A 23 -3.60 19.60 -11.14
N PRO A 24 -3.86 18.52 -10.41
CA PRO A 24 -2.81 17.68 -9.88
C PRO A 24 -2.01 17.02 -11.00
N ASP A 25 -0.69 17.00 -10.88
CA ASP A 25 0.17 16.29 -11.80
C ASP A 25 0.31 14.81 -11.44
N LEU A 26 0.28 14.49 -10.15
CA LEU A 26 0.49 13.17 -9.60
C LEU A 26 -0.33 12.99 -8.32
N PHE A 27 -0.84 11.79 -8.08
CA PHE A 27 -1.36 11.42 -6.76
C PHE A 27 -0.47 10.37 -6.09
N ALA A 28 -0.17 10.62 -4.82
CA ALA A 28 0.39 9.62 -3.92
C ALA A 28 -0.69 9.18 -2.93
N VAL A 29 -0.98 7.88 -2.91
CA VAL A 29 -1.99 7.28 -2.05
C VAL A 29 -1.31 6.49 -0.95
N VAL A 30 -1.70 6.73 0.29
CA VAL A 30 -1.17 6.02 1.47
C VAL A 30 -2.33 5.64 2.38
N ALA A 31 -2.45 4.36 2.72
CA ALA A 31 -3.43 3.84 3.69
C ALA A 31 -4.85 4.39 3.48
N PHE A 32 -5.33 4.39 2.25
CA PHE A 32 -6.62 4.96 1.90
C PHE A 32 -7.61 3.89 1.45
N ARG A 33 -8.92 4.22 1.50
CA ARG A 33 -9.95 3.37 0.91
C ARG A 33 -9.78 3.28 -0.60
N MET A 34 -10.33 2.23 -1.23
CA MET A 34 -10.24 2.04 -2.67
C MET A 34 -10.71 3.30 -3.43
N LEU A 35 -9.83 3.83 -4.25
CA LEU A 35 -10.11 4.99 -5.11
C LEU A 35 -10.90 4.53 -6.34
N PRO A 36 -12.04 5.17 -6.64
CA PRO A 36 -12.74 4.91 -7.90
C PRO A 36 -11.94 5.44 -9.10
N LYS A 37 -12.13 4.81 -10.26
CA LYS A 37 -11.42 5.14 -11.50
C LYS A 37 -11.49 6.63 -11.84
N VAL A 38 -12.66 7.25 -11.68
CA VAL A 38 -12.88 8.68 -11.92
C VAL A 38 -12.02 9.62 -11.06
N VAL A 39 -11.38 9.11 -9.99
CA VAL A 39 -10.46 9.87 -9.14
C VAL A 39 -9.02 9.60 -9.55
N TRP A 40 -8.60 8.32 -9.60
CA TRP A 40 -7.19 8.01 -9.81
C TRP A 40 -6.70 8.27 -11.26
N GLU A 41 -7.59 8.48 -12.21
CA GLU A 41 -7.27 8.92 -13.59
C GLU A 41 -7.13 10.44 -13.75
N ILE A 42 -7.39 11.24 -12.71
CA ILE A 42 -7.32 12.71 -12.82
C ILE A 42 -5.90 13.22 -13.13
N PRO A 43 -4.85 12.79 -12.41
CA PRO A 43 -3.52 13.35 -12.62
C PRO A 43 -2.84 12.82 -13.89
N ARG A 44 -2.19 13.71 -14.63
CA ARG A 44 -1.56 13.37 -15.92
C ARG A 44 -0.37 12.40 -15.81
N LEU A 45 0.31 12.37 -14.67
CA LEU A 45 1.41 11.44 -14.38
C LEU A 45 0.93 10.17 -13.69
N GLY A 46 -0.40 10.04 -13.48
CA GLY A 46 -1.03 8.88 -12.87
C GLY A 46 -1.10 8.97 -11.35
N THR A 47 -1.49 7.86 -10.77
CA THR A 47 -1.66 7.69 -9.32
C THR A 47 -0.87 6.48 -8.87
N PHE A 48 -0.06 6.64 -7.84
CA PHE A 48 0.64 5.51 -7.24
C PHE A 48 0.23 5.31 -5.77
N ASN A 49 0.44 4.10 -5.28
CA ASN A 49 0.20 3.76 -3.87
C ASN A 49 1.51 3.35 -3.20
N LEU A 50 1.65 3.74 -1.93
CA LEU A 50 2.60 3.16 -0.99
C LEU A 50 1.91 2.02 -0.24
N HIS A 51 2.35 0.80 -0.44
CA HIS A 51 1.84 -0.40 0.23
C HIS A 51 2.84 -0.92 1.26
N ALA A 52 2.36 -1.26 2.44
CA ALA A 52 3.20 -1.66 3.57
C ALA A 52 3.53 -3.16 3.56
N ALA A 53 3.96 -3.67 2.40
CA ALA A 53 4.52 -5.02 2.22
C ALA A 53 5.40 -5.08 0.98
N LEU A 54 6.13 -6.19 0.83
CA LEU A 54 6.91 -6.51 -0.37
C LEU A 54 5.99 -7.18 -1.41
N LEU A 55 5.24 -6.38 -2.19
CA LEU A 55 4.38 -6.92 -3.25
C LEU A 55 5.19 -7.85 -4.19
N PRO A 56 4.60 -8.94 -4.67
CA PRO A 56 3.19 -9.31 -4.66
C PRO A 56 2.68 -9.99 -3.38
N GLN A 57 3.52 -10.18 -2.36
CA GLN A 57 3.11 -10.71 -1.08
C GLN A 57 2.23 -9.72 -0.32
N TYR A 58 1.28 -10.22 0.45
CA TYR A 58 0.46 -9.42 1.37
C TYR A 58 -0.36 -8.31 0.71
N ARG A 59 -0.92 -8.57 -0.49
CA ARG A 59 -1.95 -7.69 -1.05
C ARG A 59 -3.16 -7.64 -0.13
N GLY A 60 -3.72 -6.45 0.09
CA GLY A 60 -4.94 -6.28 0.87
C GLY A 60 -4.84 -5.24 1.99
N ALA A 61 -5.77 -5.32 2.96
CA ALA A 61 -6.05 -4.24 3.89
C ALA A 61 -5.17 -4.20 5.15
N ALA A 62 -4.49 -5.30 5.52
CA ALA A 62 -3.75 -5.38 6.78
C ALA A 62 -2.36 -6.05 6.62
N PRO A 63 -1.52 -5.60 5.67
CA PRO A 63 -0.26 -6.27 5.33
C PRO A 63 0.71 -6.38 6.51
N ILE A 64 0.85 -5.33 7.33
CA ILE A 64 1.74 -5.31 8.50
C ILE A 64 1.33 -6.38 9.51
N ASN A 65 0.05 -6.43 9.85
CA ASN A 65 -0.46 -7.39 10.82
C ASN A 65 -0.24 -8.82 10.34
N TRP A 66 -0.54 -9.11 9.07
CA TRP A 66 -0.38 -10.45 8.52
C TRP A 66 1.07 -10.89 8.40
N ALA A 67 2.00 -9.98 8.11
CA ALA A 67 3.42 -10.31 8.15
C ALA A 67 3.87 -10.74 9.55
N VAL A 68 3.41 -10.04 10.60
CA VAL A 68 3.72 -10.40 12.00
C VAL A 68 3.00 -11.70 12.41
N ILE A 69 1.71 -11.86 12.10
CA ILE A 69 0.92 -13.07 12.41
C ILE A 69 1.57 -14.32 11.78
N ASN A 70 2.06 -14.21 10.55
CA ASN A 70 2.69 -15.32 9.84
C ASN A 70 4.15 -15.56 10.27
N GLY A 71 4.69 -14.75 11.19
CA GLY A 71 6.05 -14.90 11.70
C GLY A 71 7.13 -14.58 10.67
N GLU A 72 6.84 -13.69 9.73
CA GLU A 72 7.82 -13.24 8.74
C GLU A 72 9.04 -12.62 9.42
N LYS A 73 10.20 -12.82 8.81
CA LYS A 73 11.47 -12.22 9.28
C LYS A 73 11.81 -10.94 8.54
N THR A 74 11.12 -10.71 7.42
CA THR A 74 11.33 -9.55 6.56
C THR A 74 9.99 -9.13 5.97
N THR A 75 9.72 -7.86 6.00
CA THR A 75 8.63 -7.21 5.27
C THR A 75 9.20 -6.01 4.53
N GLY A 76 8.39 -5.04 4.17
CA GLY A 76 8.89 -3.82 3.55
C GLY A 76 7.80 -2.90 3.08
N VAL A 77 8.18 -1.99 2.20
CA VAL A 77 7.28 -1.06 1.53
C VAL A 77 7.45 -1.15 0.03
N THR A 78 6.37 -0.98 -0.70
CA THR A 78 6.36 -1.02 -2.16
C THR A 78 5.61 0.18 -2.70
N THR A 79 6.17 0.90 -3.67
CA THR A 79 5.42 1.85 -4.51
C THR A 79 5.06 1.21 -5.84
N PHE A 80 3.80 1.35 -6.25
CA PHE A 80 3.29 0.79 -7.49
C PHE A 80 2.21 1.70 -8.10
N MET A 81 2.07 1.71 -9.42
CA MET A 81 1.00 2.46 -10.10
C MET A 81 -0.34 1.79 -9.84
N ILE A 82 -1.37 2.59 -9.54
CA ILE A 82 -2.73 2.07 -9.38
C ILE A 82 -3.30 1.68 -10.74
N ASP A 83 -3.93 0.51 -10.78
CA ASP A 83 -4.72 0.00 -11.90
C ASP A 83 -6.13 -0.43 -11.42
N GLU A 84 -6.88 -1.15 -12.24
CA GLU A 84 -8.24 -1.60 -11.90
C GLU A 84 -8.28 -2.72 -10.85
N GLY A 85 -7.16 -3.39 -10.61
CA GLY A 85 -7.05 -4.47 -9.62
C GLY A 85 -6.68 -3.96 -8.23
N MET A 86 -6.91 -4.80 -7.22
CA MET A 86 -6.46 -4.48 -5.87
C MET A 86 -4.97 -4.82 -5.71
N ASP A 87 -4.14 -3.79 -5.54
CA ASP A 87 -2.70 -3.88 -5.33
C ASP A 87 -1.98 -4.70 -6.43
N THR A 88 -2.44 -4.59 -7.71
CA THR A 88 -1.95 -5.40 -8.83
C THR A 88 -1.04 -4.66 -9.80
N GLY A 89 -1.00 -3.35 -9.74
CA GLY A 89 -0.29 -2.51 -10.68
C GLY A 89 1.23 -2.71 -10.71
N GLY A 90 1.86 -2.11 -11.70
CA GLY A 90 3.31 -2.23 -11.93
C GLY A 90 4.10 -1.61 -10.78
N ILE A 91 5.05 -2.37 -10.24
CA ILE A 91 5.95 -1.95 -9.15
C ILE A 91 7.01 -1.00 -9.70
N MET A 92 7.22 0.09 -8.97
CA MET A 92 8.33 1.03 -9.20
C MET A 92 9.53 0.69 -8.31
N TYR A 93 9.30 0.69 -6.99
CA TYR A 93 10.36 0.44 -6.02
C TYR A 93 9.87 -0.43 -4.86
N ARG A 94 10.81 -1.13 -4.23
CA ARG A 94 10.59 -1.93 -3.02
C ARG A 94 11.76 -1.72 -2.08
N TYR A 95 11.48 -1.43 -0.80
CA TYR A 95 12.48 -1.40 0.24
C TYR A 95 12.11 -2.43 1.31
N ASP A 96 13.03 -3.29 1.65
CA ASP A 96 12.86 -4.31 2.69
C ASP A 96 13.09 -3.75 4.10
N CYS A 97 12.42 -4.35 5.06
CA CYS A 97 12.53 -4.04 6.48
C CYS A 97 12.57 -5.33 7.28
N ARG A 98 13.54 -5.47 8.17
CA ARG A 98 13.63 -6.62 9.05
C ARG A 98 12.60 -6.53 10.18
N ILE A 99 11.97 -7.66 10.48
CA ILE A 99 11.12 -7.86 11.66
C ILE A 99 11.95 -8.57 12.71
N GLU A 100 12.17 -7.93 13.84
CA GLU A 100 12.88 -8.52 14.97
C GLU A 100 11.95 -9.45 15.76
N PRO A 101 12.49 -10.44 16.51
CA PRO A 101 11.67 -11.42 17.23
C PRO A 101 10.65 -10.83 18.20
N GLU A 102 10.94 -9.68 18.79
CA GLU A 102 10.08 -9.00 19.77
C GLU A 102 9.21 -7.88 19.15
N ASP A 103 9.34 -7.65 17.84
CA ASP A 103 8.56 -6.60 17.19
C ASP A 103 7.06 -6.94 17.20
N THR A 104 6.27 -6.01 17.69
CA THR A 104 4.82 -6.00 17.50
C THR A 104 4.46 -5.41 16.13
N ALA A 105 3.21 -5.54 15.72
CA ALA A 105 2.72 -4.86 14.51
C ALA A 105 2.87 -3.32 14.58
N GLY A 106 2.84 -2.74 15.79
CA GLY A 106 3.09 -1.32 16.02
C GLY A 106 4.55 -0.94 15.74
N ASP A 107 5.50 -1.73 16.25
CA ASP A 107 6.92 -1.49 16.02
C ASP A 107 7.26 -1.60 14.52
N VAL A 108 6.71 -2.60 13.84
CA VAL A 108 6.88 -2.76 12.39
C VAL A 108 6.25 -1.59 11.63
N HIS A 109 5.05 -1.14 12.05
CA HIS A 109 4.40 0.03 11.46
C HIS A 109 5.31 1.27 11.52
N ASP A 110 5.92 1.55 12.67
CA ASP A 110 6.76 2.74 12.86
C ASP A 110 8.02 2.68 11.98
N LYS A 111 8.66 1.50 11.89
CA LYS A 111 9.79 1.28 10.98
C LYS A 111 9.37 1.51 9.51
N LEU A 112 8.22 0.97 9.11
CA LEU A 112 7.73 1.09 7.74
C LEU A 112 7.24 2.50 7.41
N MET A 113 6.77 3.27 8.39
CA MET A 113 6.38 4.67 8.22
C MET A 113 7.57 5.52 7.80
N GLU A 114 8.70 5.41 8.48
CA GLU A 114 9.93 6.14 8.14
C GLU A 114 10.47 5.74 6.77
N LEU A 115 10.57 4.43 6.53
CA LEU A 115 11.05 3.87 5.28
C LEU A 115 10.14 4.25 4.11
N GLY A 116 8.83 4.21 4.33
CA GLY A 116 7.80 4.57 3.35
C GLY A 116 7.82 6.05 2.99
N ALA A 117 8.03 6.93 3.97
CA ALA A 117 8.16 8.36 3.72
C ALA A 117 9.32 8.66 2.77
N GLN A 118 10.49 8.06 3.01
CA GLN A 118 11.65 8.19 2.13
C GLN A 118 11.36 7.62 0.72
N LEU A 119 10.71 6.45 0.65
CA LEU A 119 10.39 5.81 -0.62
C LEU A 119 9.40 6.63 -1.45
N VAL A 120 8.41 7.29 -0.82
CA VAL A 120 7.47 8.17 -1.52
C VAL A 120 8.19 9.34 -2.17
N VAL A 121 9.11 10.01 -1.45
CA VAL A 121 9.89 11.13 -2.00
C VAL A 121 10.71 10.66 -3.20
N ASN A 122 11.48 9.58 -3.04
CA ASN A 122 12.29 9.03 -4.13
C ASN A 122 11.44 8.63 -5.36
N THR A 123 10.23 8.09 -5.10
CA THR A 123 9.30 7.72 -6.18
C THR A 123 8.78 8.94 -6.93
N VAL A 124 8.42 10.02 -6.21
CA VAL A 124 7.96 11.27 -6.82
C VAL A 124 9.06 11.89 -7.68
N GLU A 125 10.27 11.99 -7.16
CA GLU A 125 11.44 12.52 -7.92
C GLU A 125 11.66 11.72 -9.19
N ALA A 126 11.71 10.39 -9.09
CA ALA A 126 11.93 9.52 -10.25
C ALA A 126 10.81 9.62 -11.30
N ILE A 127 9.54 9.80 -10.90
CA ILE A 127 8.41 10.02 -11.81
C ILE A 127 8.57 11.37 -12.54
N ILE A 128 8.94 12.44 -11.82
CA ILE A 128 9.16 13.78 -12.40
C ILE A 128 10.31 13.72 -13.42
N ASP A 129 11.39 13.05 -13.09
CA ASP A 129 12.57 12.89 -13.94
C ASP A 129 12.36 11.88 -15.09
N ARG A 130 11.19 11.26 -15.18
CA ARG A 130 10.85 10.20 -16.15
C ARG A 130 11.85 9.04 -16.13
N ASN A 131 12.38 8.73 -14.97
CA ASN A 131 13.36 7.67 -14.73
C ASN A 131 12.76 6.53 -13.89
N VAL A 132 11.54 6.13 -14.23
CA VAL A 132 10.83 5.02 -13.57
C VAL A 132 10.61 3.89 -14.56
N GLU A 133 11.06 2.70 -14.20
CA GLU A 133 10.72 1.46 -14.88
C GLU A 133 9.60 0.72 -14.09
N LEU A 134 8.48 0.47 -14.76
CA LEU A 134 7.38 -0.31 -14.18
C LEU A 134 7.65 -1.80 -14.38
N ARG A 135 7.75 -2.55 -13.30
CA ARG A 135 7.97 -3.98 -13.32
C ARG A 135 6.70 -4.73 -12.96
N VAL A 136 6.32 -5.70 -13.79
CA VAL A 136 5.15 -6.54 -13.51
C VAL A 136 5.38 -7.37 -12.25
N GLN A 137 4.37 -7.47 -11.39
CA GLN A 137 4.51 -8.13 -10.09
C GLN A 137 4.93 -9.61 -10.22
N LYS A 138 4.54 -10.29 -11.29
CA LYS A 138 4.96 -11.68 -11.56
C LYS A 138 6.48 -11.85 -11.65
N SER A 139 7.22 -10.82 -12.04
CA SER A 139 8.69 -10.89 -12.12
C SER A 139 9.38 -10.98 -10.76
N PHE A 140 8.65 -10.74 -9.67
CA PHE A 140 9.16 -10.83 -8.31
C PHE A 140 8.83 -12.17 -7.63
N ILE A 141 8.06 -13.04 -8.29
CA ILE A 141 7.72 -14.37 -7.76
C ILE A 141 8.84 -15.34 -8.13
N GLN A 142 9.37 -16.03 -7.14
CA GLN A 142 10.42 -17.03 -7.33
C GLN A 142 9.85 -18.45 -7.29
N GLY A 143 9.97 -19.17 -8.40
CA GLY A 143 9.57 -20.58 -8.49
C GLY A 143 8.10 -20.81 -8.13
N SER A 144 7.86 -21.71 -7.14
CA SER A 144 6.53 -22.06 -6.63
C SER A 144 6.17 -21.33 -5.34
N GLU A 145 6.67 -20.11 -5.15
CA GLU A 145 6.39 -19.29 -3.97
C GLU A 145 4.88 -19.09 -3.79
N ILE A 146 4.40 -19.34 -2.56
CA ILE A 146 3.00 -19.15 -2.19
C ILE A 146 2.79 -17.67 -1.85
N LEU A 147 1.80 -17.05 -2.51
CA LEU A 147 1.42 -15.68 -2.19
C LEU A 147 0.43 -15.64 -1.04
N HIS A 148 0.76 -14.92 0.01
CA HIS A 148 -0.09 -14.72 1.16
C HIS A 148 -0.92 -13.45 0.99
N PRO A 149 -2.27 -13.52 1.08
CA PRO A 149 -3.12 -12.33 1.11
C PRO A 149 -3.09 -11.67 2.49
N ALA A 150 -3.45 -10.39 2.54
CA ALA A 150 -3.59 -9.63 3.77
C ALA A 150 -5.02 -9.08 3.95
N PRO A 151 -6.02 -9.94 4.17
CA PRO A 151 -7.39 -9.50 4.34
C PRO A 151 -7.56 -8.61 5.57
N LYS A 152 -8.65 -7.84 5.59
CA LYS A 152 -9.01 -7.02 6.74
C LYS A 152 -9.17 -7.88 7.99
N LEU A 153 -8.61 -7.44 9.11
CA LEU A 153 -8.83 -8.07 10.41
C LEU A 153 -10.26 -7.77 10.89
N THR A 154 -10.99 -8.83 11.23
CA THR A 154 -12.34 -8.74 11.77
C THR A 154 -12.38 -9.20 13.23
N ARG A 155 -13.47 -8.90 13.93
CA ARG A 155 -13.65 -9.37 15.33
C ARG A 155 -13.65 -10.89 15.41
N GLU A 156 -14.24 -11.55 14.43
CA GLU A 156 -14.33 -13.01 14.37
C GLU A 156 -12.94 -13.64 14.24
N LEU A 157 -12.09 -13.04 13.42
CA LEU A 157 -10.70 -13.49 13.24
C LEU A 157 -9.86 -13.29 14.52
N CYS A 158 -10.17 -12.23 15.29
CA CYS A 158 -9.45 -11.91 16.52
C CYS A 158 -10.07 -12.59 17.77
N HIS A 159 -11.11 -13.42 17.58
CA HIS A 159 -11.72 -14.15 18.69
C HIS A 159 -10.76 -15.23 19.22
N ILE A 160 -10.52 -15.23 20.54
CA ILE A 160 -9.70 -16.23 21.21
C ILE A 160 -10.66 -17.29 21.78
N ASP A 161 -10.50 -18.53 21.32
CA ASP A 161 -11.17 -19.68 21.92
C ASP A 161 -10.37 -20.13 23.16
N TRP A 162 -10.83 -19.70 24.33
CA TRP A 162 -10.19 -20.02 25.61
C TRP A 162 -10.39 -21.47 26.02
N ASP A 163 -11.39 -22.17 25.45
CA ASP A 163 -11.64 -23.59 25.67
C ASP A 163 -10.79 -24.46 24.70
N GLY A 164 -10.14 -23.84 23.76
CA GLY A 164 -9.26 -24.47 22.80
C GLY A 164 -7.99 -24.99 23.45
N LYS A 165 -7.49 -26.12 22.95
CA LYS A 165 -6.22 -26.67 23.40
C LYS A 165 -5.08 -25.75 22.95
N THR A 166 -4.35 -25.19 23.91
CA THR A 166 -3.04 -24.60 23.61
C THR A 166 -2.15 -25.70 23.00
N LYS A 167 -1.64 -25.42 21.81
CA LYS A 167 -0.62 -26.26 21.19
C LYS A 167 0.75 -25.97 21.77
#